data_30aa479235d41a7c7310cd579cb00dc5
#
_entry.id   30aa479235d41a7c7310cd579cb00dc5
#
_cell.length_a   1.000
_cell.length_b   1.000
_cell.length_c   1.000
_cell.angle_alpha   90.00
_cell.angle_beta   90.00
_cell.angle_gamma   90.00
#
_symmetry.space_group_name_H-M   'P 1'
#
loop_
_entity.id
_entity.type
_entity.pdbx_description
1 polymer ?
#
loop_
_entity_poly.entity_id
_entity_poly.type
_entity_poly.pdbx_seq_one_letter_code
_entity_poly.pdbx_strand_id
1 'polypeptide(L)'
;LGIEIIIGGKGQNTFNTLEEKLISGKDICLLSDRSVNKSGVAVEFFSNIASFPRGPVALSLKTGVPIVPTAMIKKSSGYMLYFHNPFYVPLFENEATSIQQGLKTLSNSFEELLSMDINDWHSIQPIWTAEY
;
A
#
# COMPACT_ATOMS: atom_id res chain seq x y z
N LEU A 1 -3.11 18.54 14.88
CA LEU A 1 -3.39 17.10 14.83
C LEU A 1 -2.16 16.23 15.12
N GLY A 2 -0.94 16.80 15.19
CA GLY A 2 0.29 16.06 15.51
C GLY A 2 0.76 15.09 14.42
N ILE A 3 0.25 15.21 13.18
CA ILE A 3 0.67 14.40 12.04
C ILE A 3 1.92 15.06 11.43
N GLU A 4 2.99 14.28 11.29
CA GLU A 4 4.20 14.68 10.57
C GLU A 4 4.08 14.24 9.10
N ILE A 5 4.38 15.13 8.18
CA ILE A 5 4.41 14.85 6.75
C ILE A 5 5.86 14.62 6.33
N ILE A 6 6.16 13.42 5.82
CA ILE A 6 7.47 13.08 5.26
C ILE A 6 7.38 13.18 3.74
N ILE A 7 8.12 14.12 3.18
CA ILE A 7 8.15 14.31 1.72
C ILE A 7 9.16 13.33 1.13
N GLY A 8 8.69 12.47 0.23
CA GLY A 8 9.55 11.57 -0.55
C GLY A 8 10.02 12.23 -1.84
N GLY A 9 11.25 11.98 -2.25
CA GLY A 9 11.80 12.51 -3.50
C GLY A 9 13.14 11.90 -3.89
N LYS A 10 13.61 12.19 -5.12
CA LYS A 10 14.94 11.75 -5.56
C LYS A 10 16.02 12.34 -4.64
N GLY A 11 16.90 11.48 -4.14
CA GLY A 11 18.01 11.86 -3.25
C GLY A 11 17.64 11.91 -1.77
N GLN A 12 16.40 11.67 -1.39
CA GLN A 12 15.99 11.57 0.02
C GLN A 12 15.98 10.09 0.47
N ASN A 13 16.51 9.84 1.66
CA ASN A 13 16.54 8.51 2.25
C ASN A 13 15.19 8.17 2.95
N THR A 14 14.09 8.41 2.24
CA THR A 14 12.73 8.31 2.78
C THR A 14 12.45 6.92 3.38
N PHE A 15 12.93 5.86 2.73
CA PHE A 15 12.72 4.49 3.21
C PHE A 15 13.32 4.29 4.61
N ASN A 16 14.57 4.68 4.83
CA ASN A 16 15.23 4.53 6.14
C ASN A 16 14.56 5.40 7.20
N THR A 17 14.15 6.63 6.84
CA THR A 17 13.40 7.49 7.77
C THR A 17 12.10 6.85 8.23
N LEU A 18 11.35 6.22 7.32
CA LEU A 18 10.11 5.51 7.64
C LEU A 18 10.39 4.27 8.50
N GLU A 19 11.45 3.51 8.17
CA GLU A 19 11.90 2.37 8.96
C GLU A 19 12.21 2.75 10.41
N GLU A 20 13.04 3.80 10.61
CA GLU A 20 13.39 4.30 11.95
C GLU A 20 12.16 4.71 12.76
N LYS A 21 11.18 5.35 12.11
CA LYS A 21 9.94 5.73 12.76
C LYS A 21 9.11 4.51 13.18
N LEU A 22 8.98 3.50 12.31
CA LEU A 22 8.29 2.24 12.65
C LEU A 22 8.97 1.53 13.83
N ILE A 23 10.31 1.43 13.81
CA ILE A 23 11.09 0.83 14.90
C ILE A 23 10.92 1.61 16.20
N SER A 24 10.76 2.93 16.14
CA SER A 24 10.49 3.78 17.31
C SER A 24 9.02 3.73 17.80
N GLY A 25 8.18 2.87 17.21
CA GLY A 25 6.79 2.69 17.62
C GLY A 25 5.82 3.75 17.09
N LYS A 26 6.16 4.41 15.97
CA LYS A 26 5.27 5.33 15.29
C LYS A 26 4.46 4.61 14.22
N ASP A 27 3.20 5.02 14.07
CA ASP A 27 2.37 4.58 12.95
C ASP A 27 2.68 5.39 11.69
N ILE A 28 2.60 4.74 10.52
CA ILE A 28 2.84 5.37 9.23
C ILE A 28 1.64 5.14 8.32
N CYS A 29 1.16 6.20 7.70
CA CYS A 29 0.14 6.13 6.66
C CYS A 29 0.80 6.31 5.28
N LEU A 30 0.58 5.37 4.37
CA LEU A 30 1.09 5.37 3.01
C LEU A 30 -0.04 5.22 1.99
N LEU A 31 -0.03 6.04 0.94
CA LEU A 31 -0.87 5.80 -0.22
C LEU A 31 -0.23 4.68 -1.06
N SER A 32 -0.93 3.56 -1.20
CA SER A 32 -0.32 2.32 -1.70
C SER A 32 -1.14 1.61 -2.77
N ASP A 33 -2.21 2.24 -3.22
CA ASP A 33 -3.12 1.73 -4.25
C ASP A 33 -2.55 1.79 -5.68
N ARG A 34 -1.44 2.48 -5.87
CA ARG A 34 -0.80 2.63 -7.19
C ARG A 34 0.69 2.99 -7.05
N SER A 35 1.48 2.62 -8.06
CA SER A 35 2.85 3.11 -8.20
C SER A 35 2.88 4.40 -9.00
N VAL A 36 3.38 5.49 -8.41
CA VAL A 36 3.57 6.79 -9.08
C VAL A 36 4.75 6.75 -10.04
N ASN A 37 5.71 5.87 -9.77
CA ASN A 37 6.92 5.66 -10.59
C ASN A 37 6.82 4.30 -11.30
N LYS A 38 7.45 4.17 -12.48
CA LYS A 38 7.54 2.91 -13.25
C LYS A 38 8.31 1.77 -12.52
N SER A 39 8.61 1.91 -11.22
CA SER A 39 9.34 0.96 -10.38
C SER A 39 8.43 0.08 -9.52
N GLY A 40 7.14 0.05 -9.79
CA GLY A 40 6.20 -0.83 -9.09
C GLY A 40 6.39 -2.29 -9.47
N VAL A 41 5.82 -3.16 -8.65
CA VAL A 41 5.77 -4.62 -8.87
C VAL A 41 4.45 -4.98 -9.51
N ALA A 42 4.47 -5.84 -10.53
CA ALA A 42 3.28 -6.32 -11.20
C ALA A 42 2.48 -7.24 -10.26
N VAL A 43 1.22 -6.94 -10.07
CA VAL A 43 0.28 -7.68 -9.20
C VAL A 43 -1.07 -7.76 -9.88
N GLU A 44 -1.77 -8.88 -9.74
CA GLU A 44 -3.16 -8.98 -10.15
C GLU A 44 -4.04 -8.09 -9.25
N PHE A 45 -4.89 -7.29 -9.89
CA PHE A 45 -5.81 -6.38 -9.24
C PHE A 45 -7.06 -6.22 -10.10
N PHE A 46 -8.22 -6.63 -9.59
CA PHE A 46 -9.47 -6.75 -10.34
C PHE A 46 -9.30 -7.53 -11.67
N SER A 47 -8.67 -8.70 -11.57
CA SER A 47 -8.40 -9.62 -12.71
C SER A 47 -7.53 -9.02 -13.83
N ASN A 48 -6.84 -7.91 -13.59
CA ASN A 48 -5.90 -7.31 -14.52
C ASN A 48 -4.54 -7.06 -13.82
N ILE A 49 -3.49 -6.89 -14.58
CA ILE A 49 -2.16 -6.61 -14.02
C ILE A 49 -2.03 -5.11 -13.74
N ALA A 50 -1.78 -4.79 -12.49
CA ALA A 50 -1.52 -3.44 -12.00
C ALA A 50 -0.11 -3.32 -11.43
N SER A 51 0.41 -2.08 -11.37
CA SER A 51 1.73 -1.79 -10.80
C SER A 51 1.57 -1.22 -9.39
N PHE A 52 1.97 -2.00 -8.37
CA PHE A 52 1.89 -1.61 -6.97
C PHE A 52 3.26 -1.18 -6.41
N PRO A 53 3.31 -0.18 -5.50
CA PRO A 53 4.54 0.22 -4.86
C PRO A 53 5.01 -0.87 -3.87
N ARG A 54 6.28 -1.28 -3.98
CA ARG A 54 6.86 -2.28 -3.07
C ARG A 54 7.09 -1.76 -1.64
N GLY A 55 7.14 -0.43 -1.47
CA GLY A 55 7.56 0.23 -0.23
C GLY A 55 6.86 -0.25 1.04
N PRO A 56 5.52 -0.26 1.10
CA PRO A 56 4.78 -0.70 2.29
C PRO A 56 5.11 -2.12 2.71
N VAL A 57 5.17 -3.04 1.74
CA VAL A 57 5.46 -4.45 1.99
C VAL A 57 6.93 -4.65 2.39
N ALA A 58 7.86 -3.93 1.75
CA ALA A 58 9.28 -3.98 2.12
C ALA A 58 9.53 -3.43 3.54
N LEU A 59 8.85 -2.36 3.94
CA LEU A 59 8.92 -1.82 5.29
C LEU A 59 8.40 -2.84 6.32
N SER A 60 7.23 -3.42 6.07
CA SER A 60 6.66 -4.45 6.94
C SER A 60 7.58 -5.66 7.07
N LEU A 61 8.12 -6.15 5.94
CA LEU A 61 9.05 -7.28 5.94
C LEU A 61 10.32 -6.99 6.76
N LYS A 62 10.85 -5.79 6.65
CA LYS A 62 12.09 -5.39 7.34
C LYS A 62 11.90 -5.11 8.83
N THR A 63 10.76 -4.54 9.21
CA THR A 63 10.49 -4.11 10.59
C THR A 63 9.66 -5.11 11.39
N GLY A 64 9.00 -6.07 10.74
CA GLY A 64 8.06 -6.98 11.37
C GLY A 64 6.73 -6.33 11.79
N VAL A 65 6.46 -5.09 11.37
CA VAL A 65 5.21 -4.37 11.68
C VAL A 65 4.11 -4.81 10.71
N PRO A 66 2.87 -5.06 11.17
CA PRO A 66 1.77 -5.45 10.29
C PRO A 66 1.33 -4.32 9.36
N ILE A 67 0.76 -4.68 8.23
CA ILE A 67 0.05 -3.76 7.33
C ILE A 67 -1.44 -3.82 7.67
N VAL A 68 -2.06 -2.64 7.77
CA VAL A 68 -3.52 -2.48 7.94
C VAL A 68 -4.06 -1.78 6.68
N PRO A 69 -4.60 -2.52 5.71
CA PRO A 69 -5.22 -1.91 4.54
C PRO A 69 -6.42 -1.07 4.97
N THR A 70 -6.54 0.13 4.41
CA THR A 70 -7.52 1.11 4.87
C THR A 70 -8.12 1.85 3.68
N ALA A 71 -9.43 2.08 3.70
CA ALA A 71 -10.12 2.92 2.72
C ALA A 71 -11.03 3.93 3.42
N MET A 72 -11.11 5.12 2.86
CA MET A 72 -12.05 6.14 3.28
C MET A 72 -13.16 6.28 2.24
N ILE A 73 -14.39 6.08 2.66
CA ILE A 73 -15.58 6.09 1.80
C ILE A 73 -16.50 7.23 2.23
N LYS A 74 -16.96 8.00 1.23
CA LYS A 74 -17.93 9.06 1.45
C LYS A 74 -19.31 8.48 1.74
N LYS A 75 -19.99 9.03 2.73
CA LYS A 75 -21.37 8.72 3.09
C LYS A 75 -22.20 10.01 3.07
N SER A 76 -23.53 9.89 3.13
CA SER A 76 -24.42 11.05 3.14
C SER A 76 -24.15 12.02 4.30
N SER A 77 -23.63 11.53 5.43
CA SER A 77 -23.34 12.32 6.64
C SER A 77 -21.85 12.63 6.84
N GLY A 78 -20.99 12.38 5.86
CA GLY A 78 -19.54 12.62 5.97
C GLY A 78 -18.69 11.49 5.39
N TYR A 79 -17.58 11.17 6.05
CA TYR A 79 -16.65 10.13 5.61
C TYR A 79 -16.57 9.01 6.64
N MET A 80 -16.46 7.77 6.18
CA MET A 80 -16.25 6.58 6.99
C MET A 80 -14.90 5.97 6.65
N LEU A 81 -14.08 5.75 7.67
CA LEU A 81 -12.79 5.06 7.52
C LEU A 81 -13.00 3.57 7.83
N TYR A 82 -12.65 2.73 6.89
CA TYR A 82 -12.71 1.28 7.00
C TYR A 82 -11.31 0.71 7.12
N PHE A 83 -11.12 -0.16 8.10
CA PHE A 83 -9.89 -0.91 8.32
C PHE A 83 -10.13 -2.37 7.95
N HIS A 84 -9.32 -2.90 7.07
CA HIS A 84 -9.28 -4.34 6.82
C HIS A 84 -8.47 -5.06 7.93
N ASN A 85 -8.55 -6.37 7.97
CA ASN A 85 -7.75 -7.15 8.92
C ASN A 85 -6.26 -6.90 8.73
N PRO A 86 -5.51 -6.65 9.82
CA PRO A 86 -4.06 -6.55 9.75
C PRO A 86 -3.44 -7.85 9.23
N PHE A 87 -2.37 -7.73 8.45
CA PHE A 87 -1.59 -8.90 8.05
C PHE A 87 -0.09 -8.65 8.17
N TYR A 88 0.67 -9.71 8.40
CA TYR A 88 2.12 -9.72 8.37
C TYR A 88 2.58 -10.26 7.02
N VAL A 89 3.63 -9.66 6.46
CA VAL A 89 4.23 -10.17 5.22
C VAL A 89 4.90 -11.51 5.49
N PRO A 90 4.56 -12.59 4.77
CA PRO A 90 5.17 -13.89 4.99
C PRO A 90 6.65 -13.86 4.60
N LEU A 91 7.49 -14.43 5.43
CA LEU A 91 8.93 -14.53 5.21
C LEU A 91 9.26 -15.81 4.43
N PHE A 92 9.79 -15.65 3.22
CA PHE A 92 10.34 -16.73 2.40
C PHE A 92 11.85 -16.57 2.29
N GLU A 93 12.56 -17.62 1.87
CA GLU A 93 14.01 -17.56 1.61
C GLU A 93 14.38 -16.49 0.57
N ASN A 94 13.52 -16.30 -0.43
CA ASN A 94 13.68 -15.27 -1.45
C ASN A 94 12.83 -14.06 -1.08
N GLU A 95 13.48 -12.92 -0.85
CA GLU A 95 12.82 -11.64 -0.55
C GLU A 95 11.81 -11.24 -1.64
N ALA A 96 12.13 -11.46 -2.91
CA ALA A 96 11.22 -11.13 -4.00
C ALA A 96 9.90 -11.91 -3.90
N THR A 97 9.96 -13.18 -3.46
CA THR A 97 8.76 -14.00 -3.20
C THR A 97 7.96 -13.44 -2.02
N SER A 98 8.62 -13.02 -0.94
CA SER A 98 7.97 -12.38 0.21
C SER A 98 7.26 -11.10 -0.21
N ILE A 99 7.92 -10.25 -0.99
CA ILE A 99 7.33 -9.01 -1.53
C ILE A 99 6.12 -9.32 -2.41
N GLN A 100 6.24 -10.27 -3.33
CA GLN A 100 5.15 -10.63 -4.25
C GLN A 100 3.91 -11.15 -3.48
N GLN A 101 4.10 -12.01 -2.49
CA GLN A 101 3.01 -12.53 -1.67
C GLN A 101 2.37 -11.45 -0.79
N GLY A 102 3.19 -10.58 -0.19
CA GLY A 102 2.69 -9.44 0.57
C GLY A 102 1.86 -8.47 -0.29
N LEU A 103 2.31 -8.19 -1.51
CA LEU A 103 1.58 -7.34 -2.44
C LEU A 103 0.28 -8.01 -2.93
N LYS A 104 0.27 -9.31 -3.15
CA LYS A 104 -0.95 -10.06 -3.49
C LYS A 104 -1.98 -9.96 -2.35
N THR A 105 -1.56 -10.12 -1.11
CA THR A 105 -2.45 -9.96 0.04
C THR A 105 -2.99 -8.53 0.12
N LEU A 106 -2.13 -7.53 -0.09
CA LEU A 106 -2.50 -6.11 -0.07
C LEU A 106 -3.50 -5.77 -1.19
N SER A 107 -3.27 -6.25 -2.42
CA SER A 107 -4.18 -6.01 -3.56
C SER A 107 -5.56 -6.62 -3.31
N ASN A 108 -5.62 -7.87 -2.83
CA ASN A 108 -6.89 -8.53 -2.48
C ASN A 108 -7.65 -7.73 -1.41
N SER A 109 -6.96 -7.25 -0.37
CA SER A 109 -7.58 -6.42 0.67
C SER A 109 -8.13 -5.10 0.11
N PHE A 110 -7.43 -4.48 -0.84
CA PHE A 110 -7.93 -3.29 -1.51
C PHE A 110 -9.11 -3.58 -2.43
N GLU A 111 -9.14 -4.72 -3.12
CA GLU A 111 -10.31 -5.14 -3.91
C GLU A 111 -11.56 -5.26 -3.03
N GLU A 112 -11.44 -5.88 -1.85
CA GLU A 112 -12.55 -6.00 -0.90
C GLU A 112 -13.02 -4.62 -0.40
N LEU A 113 -12.09 -3.75 0.00
CA LEU A 113 -12.40 -2.41 0.49
C LEU A 113 -13.04 -1.53 -0.60
N LEU A 114 -12.49 -1.52 -1.80
CA LEU A 114 -12.97 -0.70 -2.93
C LEU A 114 -14.29 -1.22 -3.49
N SER A 115 -14.56 -2.52 -3.39
CA SER A 115 -15.84 -3.11 -3.79
C SER A 115 -17.01 -2.62 -2.92
N MET A 116 -16.75 -2.00 -1.77
CA MET A 116 -17.79 -1.38 -0.93
C MET A 116 -18.37 -0.11 -1.56
N ASP A 117 -17.55 0.69 -2.25
CA ASP A 117 -17.98 1.82 -3.08
C ASP A 117 -16.84 2.25 -4.03
N ILE A 118 -16.82 1.68 -5.23
CA ILE A 118 -15.79 1.93 -6.22
C ILE A 118 -15.82 3.39 -6.74
N ASN A 119 -16.95 4.09 -6.62
CA ASN A 119 -17.09 5.46 -7.12
C ASN A 119 -16.29 6.47 -6.31
N ASP A 120 -15.94 6.13 -5.07
CA ASP A 120 -15.11 6.98 -4.21
C ASP A 120 -13.61 6.80 -4.45
N TRP A 121 -13.23 5.82 -5.27
CA TRP A 121 -11.83 5.62 -5.62
C TRP A 121 -11.41 6.50 -6.80
N HIS A 122 -10.56 7.47 -6.51
CA HIS A 122 -10.07 8.44 -7.49
C HIS A 122 -8.68 8.06 -7.98
N SER A 123 -8.61 7.48 -9.17
CA SER A 123 -7.35 7.29 -9.88
C SER A 123 -7.29 8.19 -11.10
N ILE A 124 -6.39 9.17 -11.08
CA ILE A 124 -6.18 10.11 -12.18
C ILE A 124 -5.25 9.50 -13.26
N GLN A 125 -4.50 8.46 -12.92
CA GLN A 125 -3.55 7.79 -13.81
C GLN A 125 -3.99 6.34 -14.04
N PRO A 126 -3.68 5.77 -15.21
CA PRO A 126 -3.88 4.34 -15.44
C PRO A 126 -3.14 3.51 -14.40
N ILE A 127 -3.84 2.57 -13.79
CA ILE A 127 -3.30 1.67 -12.76
C ILE A 127 -2.89 0.36 -13.42
N TRP A 128 -3.74 -0.14 -14.31
CA TRP A 128 -3.46 -1.35 -15.05
C TRP A 128 -2.43 -1.08 -16.15
N THR A 129 -1.46 -1.96 -16.22
CA THR A 129 -0.52 -1.96 -17.34
C THR A 129 -1.23 -2.58 -18.52
N ALA A 130 -1.62 -1.77 -19.50
CA ALA A 130 -2.07 -2.29 -20.78
C ALA A 130 -0.91 -3.09 -21.41
N GLU A 131 -1.14 -4.36 -21.70
CA GLU A 131 -0.30 -5.07 -22.67
C GLU A 131 -0.59 -4.44 -24.05
N TYR A 132 0.34 -3.64 -24.55
CA TYR A 132 0.40 -3.22 -25.95
C TYR A 132 1.42 -4.06 -26.66
#